data_50ff4f91cb72e1bf80a16356450321b3
#
_entry.id   50ff4f91cb72e1bf80a16356450321b3
#
_cell.length_a   1.000
_cell.length_b   1.000
_cell.length_c   1.000
_cell.angle_alpha   90.00
_cell.angle_beta   90.00
_cell.angle_gamma   90.00
#
_symmetry.space_group_name_H-M   'P 1'
#
loop_
_entity.id
_entity.type
_entity.pdbx_description
1 polymer ?
#
loop_
_entity_poly.entity_id
_entity_poly.type
_entity_poly.pdbx_seq_one_letter_code
_entity_poly.pdbx_strand_id
1 'polypeptide(L)'
;MSGREGLLLNGEQDQVPLCKIVQLSQIRGDRNKVTTALKDSILQEGLLYPPIVASVSPVLLKEYIDFTNRTWGGEANFDDFADRLRLDGNYYLMVAGHTRCAAVEELINEGVLPANIEMPVKVVKMGSVVDIVSVQRADNLHSAPPKEREAMAIVELYVWGLENGSWSNKKEFLNSQSSQNINITRGTLRDALHYANLPSRIRNFILGGAIKYSVGVEMGAGVPIMLDFFTYKMGFSGFDDSAINEESKRQIWLATEVCLDRLCIEIVSGNRNTGKNRSILESRDLIKNKLKRMKGVMVPVSDEPLFTLQEPPSQIIDSEIRNLRQALNDMTVRHASGLLSDIIKGQEGLLGSDEVDSLLDKLKSVEDDGYRDLGGIALSASI
;
A
#
# COMPACT_ATOMS: atom_id res chain seq x y z
N MET A 1 -14.50 -32.22 -18.53
CA MET A 1 -13.55 -31.34 -19.22
C MET A 1 -14.33 -30.33 -20.04
N SER A 2 -14.93 -29.34 -19.36
CA SER A 2 -15.62 -28.23 -20.03
C SER A 2 -15.61 -27.05 -19.06
N GLY A 3 -14.58 -26.25 -19.07
CA GLY A 3 -14.53 -25.12 -18.16
C GLY A 3 -13.38 -24.15 -18.36
N ARG A 4 -12.54 -24.36 -19.37
CA ARG A 4 -11.41 -23.44 -19.64
C ARG A 4 -11.54 -22.62 -20.93
N GLU A 5 -12.56 -22.83 -21.73
CA GLU A 5 -12.77 -22.05 -22.96
C GLU A 5 -13.36 -20.65 -22.73
N GLY A 6 -13.86 -20.34 -21.53
CA GLY A 6 -14.49 -19.06 -21.23
C GLY A 6 -13.55 -17.91 -20.85
N LEU A 7 -12.23 -18.14 -20.74
CA LEU A 7 -11.25 -17.12 -20.28
C LEU A 7 -10.35 -16.56 -21.38
N LEU A 8 -10.51 -16.98 -22.61
CA LEU A 8 -9.98 -16.22 -23.73
C LEU A 8 -10.85 -14.98 -23.83
N LEU A 9 -10.36 -13.83 -23.38
CA LEU A 9 -11.00 -12.54 -23.54
C LEU A 9 -11.32 -12.37 -25.02
N ASN A 10 -12.53 -12.72 -25.42
CA ASN A 10 -13.06 -12.42 -26.75
C ASN A 10 -13.29 -10.92 -26.83
N GLY A 11 -12.22 -10.17 -27.10
CA GLY A 11 -12.28 -8.73 -27.30
C GLY A 11 -12.23 -8.41 -28.79
N GLU A 12 -13.01 -7.45 -29.18
CA GLU A 12 -12.93 -6.85 -30.52
C GLU A 12 -11.69 -5.97 -30.59
N GLN A 13 -10.99 -5.98 -31.72
CA GLN A 13 -9.94 -4.99 -31.97
C GLN A 13 -10.58 -3.69 -32.43
N ASP A 14 -10.12 -2.58 -31.87
CA ASP A 14 -10.58 -1.24 -32.18
C ASP A 14 -9.39 -0.28 -32.25
N GLN A 15 -9.59 0.87 -32.88
CA GLN A 15 -8.62 1.97 -32.90
C GLN A 15 -9.18 3.09 -32.03
N VAL A 16 -8.45 3.43 -30.99
CA VAL A 16 -8.93 4.39 -29.99
C VAL A 16 -7.89 5.48 -29.77
N PRO A 17 -8.28 6.78 -29.86
CA PRO A 17 -7.39 7.86 -29.47
C PRO A 17 -6.95 7.70 -28.00
N LEU A 18 -5.64 7.80 -27.75
CA LEU A 18 -5.09 7.61 -26.40
C LEU A 18 -5.72 8.56 -25.37
N CYS A 19 -6.02 9.80 -25.77
CA CYS A 19 -6.70 10.79 -24.93
C CYS A 19 -8.12 10.40 -24.49
N LYS A 20 -8.76 9.44 -25.16
CA LYS A 20 -10.09 8.91 -24.80
C LYS A 20 -10.04 7.73 -23.85
N ILE A 21 -8.86 7.23 -23.52
CA ILE A 21 -8.70 6.10 -22.60
C ILE A 21 -8.54 6.62 -21.18
N VAL A 22 -9.40 6.18 -20.28
CA VAL A 22 -9.27 6.46 -18.84
C VAL A 22 -8.17 5.57 -18.27
N GLN A 23 -7.15 6.19 -17.70
CA GLN A 23 -6.06 5.50 -17.03
C GLN A 23 -6.12 5.81 -15.54
N LEU A 24 -6.10 4.78 -14.72
CA LEU A 24 -6.14 4.87 -13.26
C LEU A 24 -4.98 4.07 -12.67
N SER A 25 -4.65 4.33 -11.42
CA SER A 25 -3.68 3.54 -10.66
C SER A 25 -4.03 2.06 -10.70
N GLN A 26 -3.02 1.21 -10.83
CA GLN A 26 -3.18 -0.23 -10.94
C GLN A 26 -2.41 -0.98 -9.87
N ILE A 27 -2.68 -2.27 -9.76
CA ILE A 27 -2.06 -3.18 -8.79
C ILE A 27 -0.52 -3.16 -8.81
N ARG A 28 0.11 -2.90 -9.95
CA ARG A 28 1.58 -2.76 -10.06
C ARG A 28 2.12 -1.44 -9.52
N GLY A 29 1.28 -0.43 -9.41
CA GLY A 29 1.68 0.96 -9.14
C GLY A 29 2.17 1.68 -10.40
N ASP A 30 2.39 2.98 -10.27
CA ASP A 30 2.66 3.90 -11.37
C ASP A 30 4.12 3.87 -11.87
N ARG A 31 4.95 2.97 -11.33
CA ARG A 31 6.40 2.91 -11.62
C ARG A 31 6.77 1.90 -12.71
N ASN A 32 5.99 1.81 -13.76
CA ASN A 32 6.47 1.13 -14.96
C ASN A 32 7.43 2.07 -15.67
N LYS A 33 8.72 1.89 -15.45
CA LYS A 33 9.74 2.66 -16.19
C LYS A 33 9.61 2.34 -17.67
N VAL A 34 9.20 3.33 -18.45
CA VAL A 34 9.32 3.28 -19.90
C VAL A 34 10.81 3.20 -20.24
N THR A 35 11.19 2.24 -21.05
CA THR A 35 12.58 2.08 -21.50
C THR A 35 12.72 2.60 -22.91
N THR A 36 13.89 3.12 -23.26
CA THR A 36 14.21 3.54 -24.63
C THR A 36 13.97 2.38 -25.61
N ALA A 37 14.37 1.17 -25.24
CA ALA A 37 14.16 -0.01 -26.08
C ALA A 37 12.67 -0.29 -26.38
N LEU A 38 11.76 -0.01 -25.43
CA LEU A 38 10.33 -0.13 -25.66
C LEU A 38 9.81 0.95 -26.64
N LYS A 39 10.27 2.19 -26.48
CA LYS A 39 9.94 3.29 -27.40
C LYS A 39 10.43 2.99 -28.82
N ASP A 40 11.67 2.54 -28.97
CA ASP A 40 12.25 2.18 -30.25
C ASP A 40 11.48 1.03 -30.92
N SER A 41 11.11 -0.01 -30.17
CA SER A 41 10.30 -1.11 -30.68
C SER A 41 8.92 -0.64 -31.14
N ILE A 42 8.28 0.25 -30.37
CA ILE A 42 6.95 0.82 -30.77
C ILE A 42 7.09 1.63 -32.06
N LEU A 43 8.17 2.40 -32.24
CA LEU A 43 8.39 3.19 -33.46
C LEU A 43 8.70 2.33 -34.68
N GLN A 44 9.43 1.22 -34.51
CA GLN A 44 9.86 0.35 -35.60
C GLN A 44 8.80 -0.67 -36.00
N GLU A 45 8.12 -1.26 -35.01
CA GLU A 45 7.27 -2.44 -35.21
C GLU A 45 5.79 -2.16 -34.87
N GLY A 46 5.50 -1.00 -34.28
CA GLY A 46 4.20 -0.69 -33.71
C GLY A 46 3.92 -1.43 -32.41
N LEU A 47 2.65 -1.44 -31.99
CA LEU A 47 2.19 -2.15 -30.81
C LEU A 47 1.90 -3.62 -31.16
N LEU A 48 2.90 -4.49 -31.07
CA LEU A 48 2.77 -5.94 -31.34
C LEU A 48 1.68 -6.60 -30.48
N TYR A 49 1.52 -6.14 -29.25
CA TYR A 49 0.48 -6.60 -28.32
C TYR A 49 -0.40 -5.41 -27.94
N PRO A 50 -1.60 -5.28 -28.53
CA PRO A 50 -2.51 -4.19 -28.21
C PRO A 50 -2.84 -4.15 -26.72
N PRO A 51 -2.89 -2.95 -26.10
CA PRO A 51 -3.43 -2.79 -24.76
C PRO A 51 -4.85 -3.33 -24.66
N ILE A 52 -5.25 -3.74 -23.46
CA ILE A 52 -6.62 -4.18 -23.18
C ILE A 52 -7.34 -3.03 -22.50
N VAL A 53 -8.47 -2.63 -23.08
CA VAL A 53 -9.38 -1.65 -22.50
C VAL A 53 -10.74 -2.29 -22.25
N ALA A 54 -11.37 -1.93 -21.14
CA ALA A 54 -12.74 -2.33 -20.84
C ALA A 54 -13.70 -1.26 -21.32
N SER A 55 -14.77 -1.68 -22.01
CA SER A 55 -15.94 -0.82 -22.21
C SER A 55 -16.79 -0.89 -20.95
N VAL A 56 -16.83 0.21 -20.19
CA VAL A 56 -17.48 0.28 -18.87
C VAL A 56 -18.55 1.37 -18.84
N SER A 57 -19.64 1.11 -18.11
CA SER A 57 -20.67 2.11 -17.86
C SER A 57 -20.15 3.21 -16.92
N PRO A 58 -20.79 4.40 -16.90
CA PRO A 58 -20.46 5.45 -15.92
C PRO A 58 -20.50 4.97 -14.47
N VAL A 59 -21.47 4.11 -14.13
CA VAL A 59 -21.62 3.54 -12.79
C VAL A 59 -20.40 2.67 -12.43
N LEU A 60 -20.03 1.75 -13.32
CA LEU A 60 -18.88 0.87 -13.08
C LEU A 60 -17.55 1.65 -13.04
N LEU A 61 -17.41 2.69 -13.87
CA LEU A 61 -16.23 3.55 -13.80
C LEU A 61 -16.11 4.24 -12.45
N LYS A 62 -17.21 4.79 -11.92
CA LYS A 62 -17.25 5.43 -10.63
C LYS A 62 -16.89 4.44 -9.51
N GLU A 63 -17.50 3.25 -9.51
CA GLU A 63 -17.16 2.18 -8.54
C GLU A 63 -15.68 1.80 -8.60
N TYR A 64 -15.10 1.74 -9.79
CA TYR A 64 -13.70 1.41 -9.97
C TYR A 64 -12.77 2.54 -9.52
N ILE A 65 -13.13 3.81 -9.72
CA ILE A 65 -12.42 4.97 -9.18
C ILE A 65 -12.42 4.90 -7.65
N ASP A 66 -13.58 4.69 -7.04
CA ASP A 66 -13.70 4.56 -5.59
C ASP A 66 -12.86 3.38 -5.05
N PHE A 67 -12.85 2.26 -5.76
CA PHE A 67 -11.99 1.11 -5.44
C PHE A 67 -10.50 1.47 -5.51
N THR A 68 -10.04 2.10 -6.58
CA THR A 68 -8.62 2.47 -6.74
C THR A 68 -8.16 3.49 -5.72
N ASN A 69 -9.00 4.48 -5.40
CA ASN A 69 -8.71 5.50 -4.39
C ASN A 69 -8.57 4.87 -3.00
N ARG A 70 -9.49 3.98 -2.61
CA ARG A 70 -9.43 3.26 -1.32
C ARG A 70 -8.26 2.30 -1.23
N THR A 71 -7.98 1.57 -2.31
CA THR A 71 -6.98 0.50 -2.31
C THR A 71 -5.56 1.03 -2.38
N TRP A 72 -5.32 2.06 -3.19
CA TRP A 72 -3.97 2.53 -3.54
C TRP A 72 -3.72 4.00 -3.21
N GLY A 73 -4.69 4.66 -2.53
CA GLY A 73 -4.54 6.05 -2.09
C GLY A 73 -4.59 7.06 -3.23
N GLY A 74 -5.31 6.75 -4.33
CA GLY A 74 -5.54 7.68 -5.42
C GLY A 74 -6.50 8.80 -5.02
N GLU A 75 -6.48 9.89 -5.78
CA GLU A 75 -7.35 11.06 -5.62
C GLU A 75 -8.15 11.34 -6.90
N ALA A 76 -8.31 10.34 -7.77
CA ALA A 76 -9.04 10.50 -9.02
C ALA A 76 -10.53 10.81 -8.76
N ASN A 77 -11.07 11.77 -9.50
CA ASN A 77 -12.49 12.09 -9.45
C ASN A 77 -13.16 11.67 -10.78
N PHE A 78 -14.39 11.17 -10.70
CA PHE A 78 -15.15 10.78 -11.88
C PHE A 78 -15.31 11.94 -12.88
N ASP A 79 -15.52 13.16 -12.40
CA ASP A 79 -15.72 14.35 -13.23
C ASP A 79 -14.48 14.71 -14.06
N ASP A 80 -13.29 14.28 -13.65
CA ASP A 80 -12.04 14.50 -14.41
C ASP A 80 -12.02 13.76 -15.75
N PHE A 81 -12.94 12.82 -15.94
CA PHE A 81 -13.05 11.99 -17.14
C PHE A 81 -14.30 12.27 -18.00
N ALA A 82 -15.06 13.32 -17.67
CA ALA A 82 -16.32 13.63 -18.35
C ALA A 82 -16.17 13.79 -19.89
N ASP A 83 -15.04 14.35 -20.33
CA ASP A 83 -14.70 14.56 -21.74
C ASP A 83 -14.34 13.28 -22.51
N ARG A 84 -14.13 12.17 -21.78
CA ARG A 84 -13.78 10.85 -22.33
C ARG A 84 -15.01 9.97 -22.58
N LEU A 85 -16.20 10.44 -22.23
CA LEU A 85 -17.46 9.73 -22.49
C LEU A 85 -17.65 9.51 -23.99
N ARG A 86 -17.98 8.28 -24.38
CA ARG A 86 -18.23 7.89 -25.75
C ARG A 86 -19.70 8.19 -26.19
N LEU A 87 -19.94 8.17 -27.46
CA LEU A 87 -21.28 8.36 -28.01
C LEU A 87 -22.27 7.25 -27.61
N ASP A 88 -21.76 6.05 -27.30
CA ASP A 88 -22.56 4.92 -26.79
C ASP A 88 -22.85 4.99 -25.29
N GLY A 89 -22.42 6.06 -24.62
CA GLY A 89 -22.62 6.27 -23.19
C GLY A 89 -21.67 5.49 -22.29
N ASN A 90 -20.61 4.87 -22.83
CA ASN A 90 -19.60 4.12 -22.08
C ASN A 90 -18.26 4.83 -22.08
N TYR A 91 -17.32 4.34 -21.25
CA TYR A 91 -15.93 4.77 -21.22
C TYR A 91 -15.01 3.64 -21.66
N TYR A 92 -13.86 3.99 -22.23
CA TYR A 92 -12.74 3.06 -22.34
C TYR A 92 -11.86 3.17 -21.11
N LEU A 93 -11.86 2.14 -20.28
CA LEU A 93 -11.00 2.04 -19.09
C LEU A 93 -9.80 1.16 -19.42
N MET A 94 -8.60 1.65 -19.19
CA MET A 94 -7.36 0.85 -19.30
C MET A 94 -7.35 -0.27 -18.28
N VAL A 95 -7.21 -1.50 -18.76
CA VAL A 95 -7.13 -2.70 -17.90
C VAL A 95 -5.73 -3.28 -17.91
N ALA A 96 -5.09 -3.37 -19.08
CA ALA A 96 -3.75 -3.91 -19.23
C ALA A 96 -2.97 -3.16 -20.33
N GLY A 97 -1.64 -3.12 -20.19
CA GLY A 97 -0.78 -2.43 -21.17
C GLY A 97 -0.38 -1.00 -20.80
N HIS A 98 -0.51 -0.60 -19.54
CA HIS A 98 -0.19 0.75 -19.05
C HIS A 98 1.22 1.21 -19.43
N THR A 99 2.24 0.35 -19.36
CA THR A 99 3.62 0.71 -19.75
C THR A 99 3.73 1.05 -21.23
N ARG A 100 2.98 0.34 -22.10
CA ARG A 100 2.94 0.61 -23.55
C ARG A 100 2.24 1.93 -23.84
N CYS A 101 1.15 2.21 -23.14
CA CYS A 101 0.46 3.50 -23.26
C CYS A 101 1.32 4.65 -22.74
N ALA A 102 2.00 4.48 -21.61
CA ALA A 102 2.94 5.47 -21.10
C ALA A 102 4.08 5.74 -22.09
N ALA A 103 4.60 4.70 -22.76
CA ALA A 103 5.62 4.88 -23.81
C ALA A 103 5.10 5.69 -25.00
N VAL A 104 3.84 5.45 -25.43
CA VAL A 104 3.20 6.24 -26.50
C VAL A 104 2.98 7.69 -26.04
N GLU A 105 2.54 7.92 -24.79
CA GLU A 105 2.41 9.27 -24.22
C GLU A 105 3.74 10.02 -24.18
N GLU A 106 4.83 9.36 -23.77
CA GLU A 106 6.15 9.98 -23.82
C GLU A 106 6.56 10.36 -25.26
N LEU A 107 6.33 9.48 -26.23
CA LEU A 107 6.61 9.77 -27.65
C LEU A 107 5.77 10.92 -28.21
N ILE A 108 4.53 11.07 -27.76
CA ILE A 108 3.69 12.24 -28.08
C ILE A 108 4.28 13.51 -27.43
N ASN A 109 4.65 13.45 -26.17
CA ASN A 109 5.23 14.59 -25.45
C ASN A 109 6.59 15.01 -26.02
N GLU A 110 7.37 14.08 -26.55
CA GLU A 110 8.62 14.31 -27.27
C GLU A 110 8.40 14.86 -28.71
N GLY A 111 7.13 14.94 -29.15
CA GLY A 111 6.79 15.42 -30.51
C GLY A 111 7.09 14.40 -31.61
N VAL A 112 7.39 13.15 -31.28
CA VAL A 112 7.68 12.08 -32.25
C VAL A 112 6.38 11.50 -32.84
N LEU A 113 5.33 11.41 -32.04
CA LEU A 113 3.99 10.94 -32.46
C LEU A 113 2.97 12.09 -32.39
N PRO A 114 1.95 12.09 -33.25
CA PRO A 114 0.90 13.11 -33.18
C PRO A 114 0.01 12.93 -31.96
N ALA A 115 -0.46 14.03 -31.36
CA ALA A 115 -1.29 14.01 -30.15
C ALA A 115 -2.63 13.26 -30.32
N ASN A 116 -3.15 13.15 -31.53
CA ASN A 116 -4.39 12.48 -31.85
C ASN A 116 -4.20 11.05 -32.38
N ILE A 117 -3.05 10.43 -32.13
CA ILE A 117 -2.76 9.08 -32.60
C ILE A 117 -3.82 8.10 -32.10
N GLU A 118 -4.33 7.31 -33.02
CA GLU A 118 -5.20 6.18 -32.68
C GLU A 118 -4.36 4.94 -32.39
N MET A 119 -4.63 4.33 -31.28
CA MET A 119 -3.93 3.12 -30.84
C MET A 119 -4.78 1.89 -31.09
N PRO A 120 -4.19 0.81 -31.61
CA PRO A 120 -4.86 -0.47 -31.62
C PRO A 120 -5.06 -0.95 -30.19
N VAL A 121 -6.29 -1.25 -29.81
CA VAL A 121 -6.66 -1.77 -28.50
C VAL A 121 -7.53 -3.01 -28.65
N LYS A 122 -7.48 -3.87 -27.65
CA LYS A 122 -8.42 -4.97 -27.49
C LYS A 122 -9.52 -4.54 -26.53
N VAL A 123 -10.75 -4.37 -27.03
CA VAL A 123 -11.89 -3.96 -26.22
C VAL A 123 -12.58 -5.17 -25.63
N VAL A 124 -12.77 -5.17 -24.33
CA VAL A 124 -13.47 -6.22 -23.58
C VAL A 124 -14.65 -5.60 -22.83
N LYS A 125 -15.72 -6.38 -22.64
CA LYS A 125 -16.85 -5.96 -21.79
C LYS A 125 -16.62 -6.48 -20.38
N MET A 126 -16.73 -5.61 -19.40
CA MET A 126 -16.61 -5.93 -17.98
C MET A 126 -17.89 -5.55 -17.26
N GLY A 127 -18.35 -6.42 -16.36
CA GLY A 127 -19.59 -6.22 -15.61
C GLY A 127 -19.36 -5.76 -14.18
N SER A 128 -18.15 -5.90 -13.66
CA SER A 128 -17.85 -5.62 -12.26
C SER A 128 -16.40 -5.17 -12.05
N VAL A 129 -16.14 -4.53 -10.90
CA VAL A 129 -14.78 -4.22 -10.43
C VAL A 129 -13.92 -5.49 -10.31
N VAL A 130 -14.54 -6.61 -9.91
CA VAL A 130 -13.86 -7.90 -9.77
C VAL A 130 -13.32 -8.40 -11.11
N ASP A 131 -14.09 -8.25 -12.20
CA ASP A 131 -13.65 -8.66 -13.53
C ASP A 131 -12.42 -7.85 -13.96
N ILE A 132 -12.43 -6.54 -13.74
CA ILE A 132 -11.32 -5.63 -14.06
C ILE A 132 -10.06 -6.06 -13.32
N VAL A 133 -10.14 -6.24 -12.00
CA VAL A 133 -9.00 -6.64 -11.16
C VAL A 133 -8.50 -8.04 -11.53
N SER A 134 -9.39 -8.95 -11.89
CA SER A 134 -9.03 -10.31 -12.31
C SER A 134 -8.19 -10.29 -13.60
N VAL A 135 -8.57 -9.47 -14.58
CA VAL A 135 -7.80 -9.33 -15.84
C VAL A 135 -6.47 -8.65 -15.59
N GLN A 136 -6.44 -7.58 -14.77
CA GLN A 136 -5.18 -6.94 -14.39
C GLN A 136 -4.21 -7.91 -13.73
N ARG A 137 -4.72 -8.78 -12.87
CA ARG A 137 -3.90 -9.80 -12.22
C ARG A 137 -3.42 -10.87 -13.19
N ALA A 138 -4.26 -11.31 -14.10
CA ALA A 138 -3.90 -12.30 -15.12
C ALA A 138 -2.81 -11.77 -16.07
N ASP A 139 -2.92 -10.51 -16.53
CA ASP A 139 -1.89 -9.84 -17.36
C ASP A 139 -0.55 -9.73 -16.62
N ASN A 140 -0.60 -9.65 -15.29
CA ASN A 140 0.56 -9.51 -14.42
C ASN A 140 1.25 -10.84 -14.03
N LEU A 141 0.81 -12.00 -14.55
CA LEU A 141 1.43 -13.30 -14.23
C LEU A 141 2.92 -13.38 -14.58
N HIS A 142 3.37 -12.63 -15.59
CA HIS A 142 4.78 -12.58 -16.00
C HIS A 142 5.63 -11.58 -15.21
N SER A 143 5.00 -10.72 -14.41
CA SER A 143 5.67 -9.73 -13.56
C SER A 143 4.80 -9.48 -12.33
N ALA A 144 5.00 -10.31 -11.32
CA ALA A 144 4.19 -10.28 -10.09
C ALA A 144 4.18 -8.88 -9.47
N PRO A 145 2.99 -8.35 -9.12
CA PRO A 145 2.89 -7.09 -8.40
C PRO A 145 3.56 -7.20 -7.03
N PRO A 146 3.94 -6.07 -6.41
CA PRO A 146 4.34 -6.08 -5.02
C PRO A 146 3.28 -6.77 -4.15
N LYS A 147 3.71 -7.70 -3.29
CA LYS A 147 2.80 -8.49 -2.45
C LYS A 147 1.92 -7.61 -1.56
N GLU A 148 2.43 -6.45 -1.18
CA GLU A 148 1.74 -5.44 -0.39
C GLU A 148 0.52 -4.88 -1.13
N ARG A 149 0.68 -4.56 -2.40
CA ARG A 149 -0.42 -4.04 -3.24
C ARG A 149 -1.43 -5.14 -3.57
N GLU A 150 -0.95 -6.35 -3.85
CA GLU A 150 -1.80 -7.52 -4.07
C GLU A 150 -2.66 -7.81 -2.83
N ALA A 151 -2.07 -7.76 -1.63
CA ALA A 151 -2.78 -7.98 -0.38
C ALA A 151 -3.91 -6.95 -0.18
N MET A 152 -3.63 -5.66 -0.39
CA MET A 152 -4.65 -4.63 -0.27
C MET A 152 -5.77 -4.79 -1.29
N ALA A 153 -5.47 -5.16 -2.53
CA ALA A 153 -6.49 -5.44 -3.54
C ALA A 153 -7.38 -6.63 -3.16
N ILE A 154 -6.81 -7.69 -2.60
CA ILE A 154 -7.56 -8.86 -2.12
C ILE A 154 -8.50 -8.47 -0.99
N VAL A 155 -8.03 -7.67 -0.03
CA VAL A 155 -8.84 -7.23 1.11
C VAL A 155 -9.97 -6.33 0.65
N GLU A 156 -9.68 -5.37 -0.22
CA GLU A 156 -10.71 -4.46 -0.73
C GLU A 156 -11.78 -5.19 -1.53
N LEU A 157 -11.39 -6.16 -2.38
CA LEU A 157 -12.35 -7.03 -3.06
C LEU A 157 -13.23 -7.80 -2.08
N TYR A 158 -12.63 -8.34 -1.02
CA TYR A 158 -13.36 -9.07 0.00
C TYR A 158 -14.37 -8.17 0.72
N VAL A 159 -13.94 -6.97 1.15
CA VAL A 159 -14.79 -5.99 1.86
C VAL A 159 -15.89 -5.48 0.93
N TRP A 160 -15.54 -5.10 -0.30
CA TRP A 160 -16.51 -4.65 -1.29
C TRP A 160 -17.63 -5.66 -1.52
N GLY A 161 -17.32 -6.93 -1.64
CA GLY A 161 -18.35 -7.94 -1.83
C GLY A 161 -19.16 -8.25 -0.57
N LEU A 162 -18.62 -8.03 0.64
CA LEU A 162 -19.42 -8.06 1.88
C LEU A 162 -20.44 -6.90 1.89
N GLU A 163 -20.01 -5.69 1.54
CA GLU A 163 -20.88 -4.50 1.48
C GLU A 163 -22.00 -4.63 0.45
N ASN A 164 -21.69 -5.23 -0.70
CA ASN A 164 -22.65 -5.43 -1.80
C ASN A 164 -23.44 -6.75 -1.70
N GLY A 165 -23.25 -7.54 -0.65
CA GLY A 165 -23.96 -8.80 -0.44
C GLY A 165 -23.56 -9.92 -1.42
N SER A 166 -22.43 -9.80 -2.14
CA SER A 166 -21.92 -10.84 -3.04
C SER A 166 -21.48 -12.10 -2.29
N TRP A 167 -21.04 -11.95 -1.07
CA TRP A 167 -20.75 -13.00 -0.08
C TRP A 167 -20.96 -12.46 1.33
N SER A 168 -21.27 -13.35 2.28
CA SER A 168 -21.52 -12.98 3.68
C SER A 168 -20.32 -13.29 4.60
N ASN A 169 -19.37 -14.08 4.14
CA ASN A 169 -18.23 -14.51 4.95
C ASN A 169 -17.03 -14.97 4.09
N LYS A 170 -15.89 -15.21 4.76
CA LYS A 170 -14.63 -15.64 4.13
C LYS A 170 -14.77 -16.94 3.32
N LYS A 171 -15.61 -17.88 3.78
CA LYS A 171 -15.80 -19.18 3.11
C LYS A 171 -16.52 -19.00 1.77
N GLU A 172 -17.56 -18.18 1.75
CA GLU A 172 -18.28 -17.85 0.52
C GLU A 172 -17.40 -17.11 -0.47
N PHE A 173 -16.63 -16.11 0.00
CA PHE A 173 -15.65 -15.44 -0.85
C PHE A 173 -14.66 -16.42 -1.49
N LEU A 174 -14.05 -17.31 -0.70
CA LEU A 174 -13.08 -18.29 -1.21
C LEU A 174 -13.70 -19.31 -2.18
N ASN A 175 -14.99 -19.59 -2.07
CA ASN A 175 -15.73 -20.47 -2.98
C ASN A 175 -16.29 -19.73 -4.19
N SER A 176 -16.25 -18.40 -4.22
CA SER A 176 -16.74 -17.61 -5.34
C SER A 176 -15.89 -17.82 -6.59
N GLN A 177 -16.52 -17.71 -7.77
CA GLN A 177 -15.81 -17.81 -9.03
C GLN A 177 -14.74 -16.73 -9.16
N SER A 178 -14.99 -15.54 -8.60
CA SER A 178 -14.06 -14.42 -8.55
C SER A 178 -12.76 -14.78 -7.84
N SER A 179 -12.85 -15.34 -6.64
CA SER A 179 -11.69 -15.79 -5.85
C SER A 179 -10.92 -16.92 -6.54
N GLN A 180 -11.63 -17.86 -7.20
CA GLN A 180 -11.02 -18.95 -7.93
C GLN A 180 -10.29 -18.47 -9.19
N ASN A 181 -10.88 -17.55 -9.94
CA ASN A 181 -10.28 -16.98 -11.14
C ASN A 181 -8.96 -16.26 -10.86
N ILE A 182 -8.84 -15.64 -9.69
CA ILE A 182 -7.63 -14.92 -9.26
C ILE A 182 -6.73 -15.75 -8.32
N ASN A 183 -6.99 -17.05 -8.17
CA ASN A 183 -6.18 -17.97 -7.36
C ASN A 183 -5.97 -17.51 -5.90
N ILE A 184 -7.00 -16.96 -5.26
CA ILE A 184 -6.92 -16.60 -3.85
C ILE A 184 -7.11 -17.85 -2.99
N THR A 185 -6.05 -18.24 -2.30
CA THR A 185 -6.09 -19.33 -1.32
C THR A 185 -6.52 -18.79 0.06
N ARG A 186 -6.94 -19.71 0.95
CA ARG A 186 -7.21 -19.38 2.35
C ARG A 186 -5.98 -18.72 3.03
N GLY A 187 -4.78 -19.18 2.71
CA GLY A 187 -3.53 -18.62 3.23
C GLY A 187 -3.32 -17.20 2.73
N THR A 188 -3.48 -16.98 1.43
CA THR A 188 -3.32 -15.64 0.81
C THR A 188 -4.31 -14.64 1.39
N LEU A 189 -5.59 -15.01 1.55
CA LEU A 189 -6.60 -14.14 2.14
C LEU A 189 -6.27 -13.83 3.61
N ARG A 190 -5.87 -14.84 4.39
CA ARG A 190 -5.47 -14.65 5.78
C ARG A 190 -4.31 -13.67 5.90
N ASP A 191 -3.27 -13.86 5.11
CA ASP A 191 -2.06 -13.03 5.13
C ASP A 191 -2.37 -11.60 4.68
N ALA A 192 -3.24 -11.44 3.69
CA ALA A 192 -3.72 -10.13 3.24
C ALA A 192 -4.52 -9.40 4.34
N LEU A 193 -5.44 -10.09 5.02
CA LEU A 193 -6.21 -9.51 6.13
C LEU A 193 -5.32 -9.15 7.31
N HIS A 194 -4.31 -9.97 7.64
CA HIS A 194 -3.33 -9.61 8.66
C HIS A 194 -2.56 -8.35 8.27
N TYR A 195 -2.07 -8.28 7.03
CA TYR A 195 -1.35 -7.10 6.54
C TYR A 195 -2.23 -5.83 6.58
N ALA A 196 -3.51 -5.94 6.25
CA ALA A 196 -4.47 -4.84 6.27
C ALA A 196 -4.76 -4.31 7.69
N ASN A 197 -4.57 -5.12 8.74
CA ASN A 197 -4.68 -4.66 10.13
C ASN A 197 -3.63 -3.62 10.51
N LEU A 198 -2.55 -3.50 9.73
CA LEU A 198 -1.52 -2.50 9.99
C LEU A 198 -1.99 -1.10 9.63
N PRO A 199 -1.66 -0.06 10.41
CA PRO A 199 -1.86 1.33 10.04
C PRO A 199 -1.23 1.66 8.67
N SER A 200 -1.85 2.55 7.90
CA SER A 200 -1.37 2.94 6.55
C SER A 200 0.10 3.38 6.54
N ARG A 201 0.52 4.12 7.59
CA ARG A 201 1.90 4.54 7.78
C ARG A 201 2.87 3.36 7.81
N ILE A 202 2.56 2.30 8.56
CA ILE A 202 3.39 1.10 8.65
C ILE A 202 3.39 0.33 7.32
N ARG A 203 2.23 0.24 6.65
CA ARG A 203 2.14 -0.38 5.32
C ARG A 203 3.00 0.34 4.28
N ASN A 204 3.01 1.68 4.29
CA ASN A 204 3.86 2.47 3.40
C ASN A 204 5.36 2.22 3.66
N PHE A 205 5.75 2.05 4.91
CA PHE A 205 7.12 1.72 5.29
C PHE A 205 7.55 0.34 4.78
N ILE A 206 6.64 -0.64 4.83
CA ILE A 206 6.86 -1.98 4.25
C ILE A 206 6.92 -1.90 2.73
N LEU A 207 6.00 -1.18 2.09
CA LEU A 207 5.97 -0.98 0.64
C LEU A 207 7.27 -0.31 0.13
N GLY A 208 7.87 0.58 0.93
CA GLY A 208 9.19 1.17 0.67
C GLY A 208 10.36 0.19 0.79
N GLY A 209 10.12 -1.07 1.18
CA GLY A 209 11.12 -2.14 1.24
C GLY A 209 11.97 -2.17 2.50
N ALA A 210 11.74 -1.27 3.46
CA ALA A 210 12.48 -1.23 4.73
C ALA A 210 12.20 -2.47 5.60
N ILE A 211 11.01 -3.02 5.51
CA ILE A 211 10.59 -4.26 6.19
C ILE A 211 9.99 -5.20 5.13
N LYS A 212 10.29 -6.47 5.22
CA LYS A 212 9.75 -7.47 4.29
C LYS A 212 8.26 -7.72 4.54
N TYR A 213 7.48 -7.92 3.48
CA TYR A 213 6.04 -8.21 3.53
C TYR A 213 5.68 -9.30 4.55
N SER A 214 6.42 -10.42 4.57
CA SER A 214 6.15 -11.53 5.51
C SER A 214 6.33 -11.15 6.98
N VAL A 215 7.18 -10.19 7.28
CA VAL A 215 7.33 -9.62 8.64
C VAL A 215 6.15 -8.71 8.95
N GLY A 216 5.71 -7.90 7.97
CA GLY A 216 4.49 -7.10 8.09
C GLY A 216 3.24 -7.93 8.36
N VAL A 217 3.08 -9.07 7.68
CA VAL A 217 1.97 -10.02 7.95
C VAL A 217 2.00 -10.50 9.41
N GLU A 218 3.17 -10.83 9.96
CA GLU A 218 3.30 -11.28 11.35
C GLU A 218 2.97 -10.14 12.33
N MET A 219 3.41 -8.90 12.03
CA MET A 219 3.04 -7.71 12.82
C MET A 219 1.53 -7.50 12.81
N GLY A 220 0.91 -7.55 11.64
CA GLY A 220 -0.54 -7.38 11.49
C GLY A 220 -1.36 -8.49 12.16
N ALA A 221 -0.86 -9.72 12.18
CA ALA A 221 -1.44 -10.81 12.96
C ALA A 221 -1.38 -10.55 14.47
N GLY A 222 -0.43 -9.73 14.92
CA GLY A 222 -0.28 -9.33 16.31
C GLY A 222 -1.18 -8.18 16.75
N VAL A 223 -1.76 -7.42 15.83
CA VAL A 223 -2.58 -6.23 16.16
C VAL A 223 -3.74 -6.55 17.11
N PRO A 224 -4.54 -7.61 16.90
CA PRO A 224 -5.60 -7.95 17.86
C PRO A 224 -5.07 -8.21 19.27
N ILE A 225 -3.93 -8.89 19.39
CA ILE A 225 -3.32 -9.19 20.69
C ILE A 225 -2.85 -7.90 21.39
N MET A 226 -2.33 -6.93 20.63
CA MET A 226 -1.93 -5.63 21.15
C MET A 226 -3.14 -4.82 21.62
N LEU A 227 -4.22 -4.83 20.83
CA LEU A 227 -5.48 -4.19 21.20
C LEU A 227 -6.02 -4.79 22.52
N ASP A 228 -6.11 -6.12 22.62
CA ASP A 228 -6.56 -6.80 23.83
C ASP A 228 -5.66 -6.46 25.03
N PHE A 229 -4.35 -6.43 24.84
CA PHE A 229 -3.40 -6.07 25.88
C PHE A 229 -3.61 -4.64 26.41
N PHE A 230 -3.74 -3.66 25.54
CA PHE A 230 -3.93 -2.27 25.96
C PHE A 230 -5.35 -2.05 26.51
N THR A 231 -6.36 -2.75 26.01
CA THR A 231 -7.71 -2.80 26.57
C THR A 231 -7.69 -3.31 28.01
N TYR A 232 -7.01 -4.44 28.24
CA TYR A 232 -6.82 -5.00 29.59
C TYR A 232 -6.06 -4.02 30.51
N LYS A 233 -5.00 -3.36 30.00
CA LYS A 233 -4.23 -2.36 30.76
C LYS A 233 -5.06 -1.13 31.17
N MET A 234 -6.10 -0.80 30.42
CA MET A 234 -7.06 0.26 30.77
C MET A 234 -8.20 -0.23 31.65
N GLY A 235 -8.21 -1.50 32.07
CA GLY A 235 -9.20 -2.07 32.98
C GLY A 235 -10.50 -2.54 32.34
N PHE A 236 -10.51 -2.73 31.00
CA PHE A 236 -11.67 -3.25 30.27
C PHE A 236 -11.52 -4.74 29.97
N SER A 237 -12.66 -5.43 29.80
CA SER A 237 -12.70 -6.88 29.55
C SER A 237 -12.35 -7.27 28.11
N GLY A 238 -12.57 -6.39 27.12
CA GLY A 238 -12.29 -6.59 25.70
C GLY A 238 -12.50 -5.31 24.92
N PHE A 239 -11.93 -5.20 23.71
CA PHE A 239 -12.02 -4.00 22.87
C PHE A 239 -13.46 -3.67 22.42
N ASP A 240 -14.32 -4.68 22.32
CA ASP A 240 -15.75 -4.54 21.98
C ASP A 240 -16.64 -4.35 23.21
N ASP A 241 -16.06 -4.15 24.40
CA ASP A 241 -16.82 -3.90 25.63
C ASP A 241 -17.63 -2.60 25.49
N SER A 242 -18.92 -2.68 25.75
CA SER A 242 -19.86 -1.54 25.68
C SER A 242 -19.53 -0.41 26.67
N ALA A 243 -18.74 -0.69 27.70
CA ALA A 243 -18.26 0.30 28.65
C ALA A 243 -17.13 1.18 28.09
N ILE A 244 -16.52 0.80 26.95
CA ILE A 244 -15.44 1.57 26.33
C ILE A 244 -16.04 2.70 25.50
N ASN A 245 -15.76 3.94 25.89
CA ASN A 245 -16.12 5.10 25.09
C ASN A 245 -15.14 5.29 23.90
N GLU A 246 -15.52 6.13 22.95
CA GLU A 246 -14.73 6.36 21.73
C GLU A 246 -13.33 6.94 22.02
N GLU A 247 -13.19 7.77 23.04
CA GLU A 247 -11.88 8.31 23.44
C GLU A 247 -10.97 7.20 23.96
N SER A 248 -11.48 6.29 24.79
CA SER A 248 -10.71 5.13 25.27
C SER A 248 -10.32 4.20 24.12
N LYS A 249 -11.21 3.94 23.16
CA LYS A 249 -10.88 3.18 21.93
C LYS A 249 -9.77 3.84 21.15
N ARG A 250 -9.83 5.15 20.99
CA ARG A 250 -8.79 5.93 20.32
C ARG A 250 -7.45 5.83 21.03
N GLN A 251 -7.42 5.91 22.36
CA GLN A 251 -6.19 5.77 23.16
C GLN A 251 -5.61 4.36 23.06
N ILE A 252 -6.44 3.32 23.12
CA ILE A 252 -6.03 1.92 22.93
C ILE A 252 -5.39 1.75 21.55
N TRP A 253 -6.04 2.28 20.51
CA TRP A 253 -5.54 2.21 19.15
C TRP A 253 -4.19 2.94 19.01
N LEU A 254 -4.07 4.14 19.58
CA LEU A 254 -2.85 4.92 19.56
C LEU A 254 -1.70 4.20 20.27
N ALA A 255 -1.96 3.57 21.43
CA ALA A 255 -0.97 2.75 22.13
C ALA A 255 -0.51 1.54 21.29
N THR A 256 -1.44 0.95 20.53
CA THR A 256 -1.14 -0.14 19.59
C THR A 256 -0.25 0.35 18.46
N GLU A 257 -0.55 1.49 17.85
CA GLU A 257 0.29 2.10 16.81
C GLU A 257 1.70 2.40 17.31
N VAL A 258 1.82 2.96 18.51
CA VAL A 258 3.12 3.21 19.17
C VAL A 258 3.92 1.92 19.34
N CYS A 259 3.24 0.85 19.75
CA CYS A 259 3.90 -0.46 19.89
C CYS A 259 4.40 -1.01 18.54
N LEU A 260 3.63 -0.83 17.47
CA LEU A 260 4.01 -1.21 16.11
C LEU A 260 5.20 -0.37 15.62
N ASP A 261 5.22 0.94 15.89
CA ASP A 261 6.33 1.81 15.53
C ASP A 261 7.64 1.37 16.20
N ARG A 262 7.58 1.03 17.51
CA ARG A 262 8.74 0.46 18.21
C ARG A 262 9.23 -0.83 17.57
N LEU A 263 8.31 -1.71 17.18
CA LEU A 263 8.68 -2.93 16.48
C LEU A 263 9.37 -2.63 15.15
N CYS A 264 8.87 -1.67 14.37
CA CYS A 264 9.51 -1.24 13.13
C CYS A 264 10.93 -0.73 13.39
N ILE A 265 11.11 0.14 14.38
CA ILE A 265 12.42 0.67 14.76
C ILE A 265 13.37 -0.46 15.18
N GLU A 266 12.92 -1.36 16.06
CA GLU A 266 13.72 -2.49 16.51
C GLU A 266 14.11 -3.46 15.39
N ILE A 267 13.24 -3.63 14.38
CA ILE A 267 13.51 -4.47 13.20
C ILE A 267 14.54 -3.81 12.29
N VAL A 268 14.36 -2.53 11.98
CA VAL A 268 15.20 -1.79 11.02
C VAL A 268 16.56 -1.42 11.62
N SER A 269 16.61 -1.03 12.92
CA SER A 269 17.87 -0.70 13.60
C SER A 269 18.83 -1.88 13.73
N GLY A 270 18.37 -3.08 13.38
CA GLY A 270 19.19 -4.27 13.39
C GLY A 270 19.51 -4.80 14.79
N ASN A 271 20.48 -5.69 14.84
CA ASN A 271 20.99 -6.24 16.09
C ASN A 271 22.06 -5.29 16.64
N ARG A 272 21.77 -4.63 17.76
CA ARG A 272 22.69 -3.68 18.42
C ARG A 272 24.07 -4.28 18.71
N ASN A 273 24.14 -5.60 18.93
CA ASN A 273 25.40 -6.29 19.26
C ASN A 273 26.26 -6.60 18.02
N THR A 274 25.66 -6.69 16.84
CA THR A 274 26.36 -7.12 15.61
C THR A 274 26.42 -6.03 14.53
N GLY A 275 25.67 -4.94 14.68
CA GLY A 275 25.55 -3.87 13.68
C GLY A 275 24.92 -4.30 12.36
N LYS A 276 24.41 -5.55 12.26
CA LYS A 276 23.81 -6.10 11.04
C LYS A 276 22.29 -5.98 11.09
N ASN A 277 21.68 -5.77 9.91
CA ASN A 277 20.22 -5.82 9.76
C ASN A 277 19.69 -7.18 10.23
N ARG A 278 18.54 -7.18 10.92
CA ARG A 278 17.89 -8.43 11.34
C ARG A 278 17.44 -9.21 10.13
N SER A 279 17.65 -10.53 10.18
CA SER A 279 17.04 -11.45 9.21
C SER A 279 15.51 -11.48 9.38
N ILE A 280 14.80 -12.01 8.38
CA ILE A 280 13.34 -12.22 8.45
C ILE A 280 12.99 -13.09 9.67
N LEU A 281 13.78 -14.13 9.95
CA LEU A 281 13.53 -15.05 11.07
C LEU A 281 13.68 -14.33 12.41
N GLU A 282 14.79 -13.62 12.63
CA GLU A 282 15.02 -12.83 13.85
C GLU A 282 13.95 -11.77 14.08
N SER A 283 13.47 -11.13 13.01
CA SER A 283 12.39 -10.15 13.07
C SER A 283 11.07 -10.79 13.50
N ARG A 284 10.73 -11.96 12.95
CA ARG A 284 9.53 -12.71 13.32
C ARG A 284 9.61 -13.24 14.77
N ASP A 285 10.77 -13.70 15.20
CA ASP A 285 10.97 -14.18 16.58
C ASP A 285 10.87 -13.02 17.57
N LEU A 286 11.39 -11.84 17.24
CA LEU A 286 11.22 -10.62 18.04
C LEU A 286 9.73 -10.30 18.25
N ILE A 287 8.94 -10.29 17.17
CA ILE A 287 7.49 -10.04 17.21
C ILE A 287 6.81 -11.09 18.09
N LYS A 288 7.05 -12.37 17.84
CA LYS A 288 6.43 -13.47 18.59
C LYS A 288 6.75 -13.41 20.08
N ASN A 289 8.00 -13.13 20.43
CA ASN A 289 8.41 -13.02 21.83
C ASN A 289 7.72 -11.84 22.53
N LYS A 290 7.55 -10.70 21.84
CA LYS A 290 6.85 -9.54 22.39
C LYS A 290 5.35 -9.85 22.59
N LEU A 291 4.70 -10.45 21.60
CA LEU A 291 3.30 -10.88 21.71
C LEU A 291 3.08 -11.94 22.80
N LYS A 292 4.02 -12.88 22.95
CA LYS A 292 3.96 -13.88 24.02
C LYS A 292 4.02 -13.24 25.41
N ARG A 293 4.86 -12.24 25.60
CA ARG A 293 4.93 -11.48 26.86
C ARG A 293 3.62 -10.73 27.15
N MET A 294 3.03 -10.09 26.15
CA MET A 294 1.74 -9.41 26.30
C MET A 294 0.64 -10.39 26.71
N LYS A 295 0.54 -11.55 26.05
CA LYS A 295 -0.42 -12.60 26.41
C LYS A 295 -0.21 -13.10 27.84
N GLY A 296 1.04 -13.28 28.27
CA GLY A 296 1.35 -13.73 29.63
C GLY A 296 0.90 -12.76 30.74
N VAL A 297 0.84 -11.46 30.42
CA VAL A 297 0.33 -10.44 31.37
C VAL A 297 -1.19 -10.44 31.45
N MET A 298 -1.90 -10.82 30.38
CA MET A 298 -3.38 -10.87 30.35
C MET A 298 -3.97 -12.11 31.02
N VAL A 299 -3.16 -13.12 31.34
CA VAL A 299 -3.65 -14.28 32.11
C VAL A 299 -3.84 -13.82 33.54
N PRO A 300 -5.04 -13.85 34.13
CA PRO A 300 -5.24 -13.50 35.52
C PRO A 300 -4.44 -14.50 36.40
N VAL A 301 -3.40 -14.01 37.03
CA VAL A 301 -2.78 -14.70 38.16
C VAL A 301 -3.79 -14.55 39.28
N SER A 302 -4.33 -15.70 39.74
CA SER A 302 -5.28 -15.83 40.85
C SER A 302 -5.20 -14.69 41.87
N ASP A 303 -6.29 -13.95 42.01
CA ASP A 303 -6.81 -13.22 43.18
C ASP A 303 -5.92 -12.27 44.01
N GLU A 304 -4.73 -11.88 43.57
CA GLU A 304 -4.01 -10.80 44.24
C GLU A 304 -3.76 -9.62 43.28
N PRO A 305 -4.05 -8.36 43.68
CA PRO A 305 -3.80 -7.18 42.87
C PRO A 305 -2.29 -6.89 42.81
N LEU A 306 -1.66 -7.37 41.75
CA LEU A 306 -0.20 -7.33 41.58
C LEU A 306 0.29 -6.01 40.99
N PHE A 307 -0.16 -4.87 41.32
CA PHE A 307 0.50 -3.57 41.10
C PHE A 307 -0.50 -2.42 41.36
N THR A 308 -0.23 -1.66 42.39
CA THR A 308 -0.62 -0.26 42.50
C THR A 308 0.29 0.52 41.52
N LEU A 309 -0.22 0.85 40.35
CA LEU A 309 0.42 1.80 39.45
C LEU A 309 0.40 3.18 40.10
N GLN A 310 1.56 3.74 40.44
CA GLN A 310 1.71 5.07 41.05
C GLN A 310 1.42 6.23 40.07
N GLU A 311 1.27 5.95 38.75
CA GLU A 311 0.93 6.96 37.75
C GLU A 311 -0.26 6.50 36.87
N PRO A 312 -1.18 7.41 36.53
CA PRO A 312 -2.28 7.07 35.64
C PRO A 312 -1.76 6.59 34.30
N PRO A 313 -2.33 5.53 33.70
CA PRO A 313 -1.90 4.92 32.44
C PRO A 313 -1.75 5.92 31.29
N SER A 314 -2.57 7.00 31.27
CA SER A 314 -2.53 8.06 30.29
C SER A 314 -1.20 8.80 30.21
N GLN A 315 -0.54 9.09 31.37
CA GLN A 315 0.71 9.85 31.39
C GLN A 315 1.90 9.01 30.87
N ILE A 316 1.90 7.71 31.15
CA ILE A 316 2.93 6.80 30.63
C ILE A 316 2.80 6.66 29.13
N ILE A 317 1.58 6.53 28.62
CA ILE A 317 1.26 6.45 27.19
C ILE A 317 1.69 7.74 26.49
N ASP A 318 1.36 8.91 27.03
CA ASP A 318 1.69 10.20 26.43
C ASP A 318 3.21 10.48 26.38
N SER A 319 3.95 10.08 27.42
CA SER A 319 5.41 10.22 27.41
C SER A 319 6.06 9.28 26.38
N GLU A 320 5.59 8.06 26.30
CA GLU A 320 6.07 7.09 25.33
C GLU A 320 5.72 7.46 23.88
N ILE A 321 4.53 8.01 23.64
CA ILE A 321 4.11 8.54 22.33
C ILE A 321 5.03 9.68 21.89
N ARG A 322 5.32 10.62 22.77
CA ARG A 322 6.23 11.75 22.46
C ARG A 322 7.61 11.25 22.08
N ASN A 323 8.20 10.37 22.90
CA ASN A 323 9.54 9.83 22.65
C ASN A 323 9.63 9.06 21.34
N LEU A 324 8.55 8.39 20.94
CA LEU A 324 8.53 7.59 19.70
C LEU A 324 8.25 8.42 18.45
N ARG A 325 7.40 9.44 18.54
CA ARG A 325 7.23 10.41 17.44
C ARG A 325 8.57 11.08 17.14
N GLN A 326 9.31 11.44 18.18
CA GLN A 326 10.66 12.00 18.04
C GLN A 326 11.58 11.00 17.32
N ALA A 327 11.66 9.76 17.81
CA ALA A 327 12.54 8.74 17.22
C ALA A 327 12.18 8.38 15.76
N LEU A 328 10.89 8.41 15.40
CA LEU A 328 10.42 8.16 14.04
C LEU A 328 10.75 9.33 13.11
N ASN A 329 10.57 10.56 13.58
CA ASN A 329 10.98 11.74 12.83
C ASN A 329 12.49 11.73 12.58
N ASP A 330 13.27 11.43 13.61
CA ASP A 330 14.73 11.30 13.52
C ASP A 330 15.16 10.24 12.48
N MET A 331 14.49 9.10 12.47
CA MET A 331 14.75 8.03 11.47
C MET A 331 14.34 8.44 10.06
N THR A 332 13.20 9.10 9.90
CA THR A 332 12.70 9.54 8.59
C THR A 332 13.61 10.58 7.98
N VAL A 333 14.05 11.55 8.80
CA VAL A 333 15.01 12.59 8.38
C VAL A 333 16.34 11.98 8.00
N ARG A 334 16.92 11.10 8.82
CA ARG A 334 18.19 10.40 8.51
C ARG A 334 18.11 9.55 7.25
N HIS A 335 17.00 8.86 7.05
CA HIS A 335 16.82 8.02 5.85
C HIS A 335 16.69 8.88 4.58
N ALA A 336 15.93 9.96 4.64
CA ALA A 336 15.81 10.92 3.55
C ALA A 336 17.16 11.61 3.25
N SER A 337 17.87 12.01 4.30
CA SER A 337 19.22 12.60 4.20
C SER A 337 20.23 11.60 3.61
N GLY A 338 20.19 10.33 4.01
CA GLY A 338 21.00 9.27 3.42
C GLY A 338 20.76 9.08 1.93
N LEU A 339 19.48 8.99 1.52
CA LEU A 339 19.11 8.84 0.11
C LEU A 339 19.54 10.05 -0.74
N LEU A 340 19.35 11.27 -0.22
CA LEU A 340 19.80 12.49 -0.90
C LEU A 340 21.32 12.55 -0.99
N SER A 341 22.04 12.16 0.05
CA SER A 341 23.51 12.04 0.03
C SER A 341 23.99 11.07 -1.05
N ASP A 342 23.34 9.91 -1.17
CA ASP A 342 23.69 8.92 -2.20
C ASP A 342 23.38 9.40 -3.62
N ILE A 343 22.28 10.16 -3.79
CA ILE A 343 21.95 10.80 -5.08
C ILE A 343 23.00 11.86 -5.44
N ILE A 344 23.38 12.73 -4.50
CA ILE A 344 24.38 13.79 -4.72
C ILE A 344 25.73 13.17 -5.09
N LYS A 345 26.19 12.15 -4.37
CA LYS A 345 27.43 11.42 -4.69
C LYS A 345 27.38 10.73 -6.04
N GLY A 346 26.21 10.20 -6.44
CA GLY A 346 26.02 9.60 -7.77
C GLY A 346 26.12 10.60 -8.93
N GLN A 347 26.11 11.91 -8.65
CA GLN A 347 26.26 13.00 -9.63
C GLN A 347 27.69 13.55 -9.72
N GLU A 348 28.67 12.98 -9.02
CA GLU A 348 30.07 13.45 -9.02
C GLU A 348 30.68 13.60 -10.42
N GLY A 349 30.16 12.86 -11.41
CA GLY A 349 30.58 12.99 -12.81
C GLY A 349 29.97 14.17 -13.59
N LEU A 350 28.91 14.80 -13.03
CA LEU A 350 28.17 15.91 -13.62
C LEU A 350 28.39 17.22 -12.87
N LEU A 351 28.66 17.12 -11.56
CA LEU A 351 28.95 18.23 -10.66
C LEU A 351 30.42 18.20 -10.30
N GLY A 352 31.08 19.36 -10.18
CA GLY A 352 32.43 19.44 -9.64
C GLY A 352 32.49 18.99 -8.18
N SER A 353 33.64 18.46 -7.74
CA SER A 353 33.80 17.95 -6.36
C SER A 353 33.43 19.00 -5.29
N ASP A 354 33.77 20.26 -5.51
CA ASP A 354 33.48 21.39 -4.62
C ASP A 354 31.96 21.68 -4.53
N GLU A 355 31.21 21.44 -5.61
CA GLU A 355 29.74 21.57 -5.64
C GLU A 355 29.06 20.42 -4.88
N VAL A 356 29.57 19.20 -5.00
CA VAL A 356 29.10 18.02 -4.26
C VAL A 356 29.32 18.23 -2.76
N ASP A 357 30.50 18.68 -2.34
CA ASP A 357 30.81 18.94 -0.94
C ASP A 357 29.93 20.07 -0.37
N SER A 358 29.71 21.16 -1.14
CA SER A 358 28.83 22.25 -0.75
C SER A 358 27.37 21.78 -0.58
N LEU A 359 26.86 20.87 -1.44
CA LEU A 359 25.52 20.32 -1.34
C LEU A 359 25.38 19.38 -0.14
N LEU A 360 26.40 18.56 0.15
CA LEU A 360 26.43 17.69 1.31
C LEU A 360 26.47 18.46 2.63
N ASP A 361 27.20 19.57 2.70
CA ASP A 361 27.23 20.44 3.87
C ASP A 361 25.89 21.17 4.10
N LYS A 362 25.24 21.61 3.02
CA LYS A 362 23.87 22.15 3.11
C LYS A 362 22.88 21.09 3.58
N LEU A 363 23.00 19.85 3.10
CA LEU A 363 22.14 18.75 3.53
C LEU A 363 22.30 18.46 5.03
N LYS A 364 23.53 18.47 5.55
CA LYS A 364 23.81 18.31 6.99
C LYS A 364 23.21 19.47 7.81
N SER A 365 23.30 20.71 7.31
CA SER A 365 22.72 21.87 8.00
C SER A 365 21.20 21.77 8.10
N VAL A 366 20.52 21.29 7.02
CA VAL A 366 19.07 21.04 7.01
C VAL A 366 18.69 19.88 7.94
N GLU A 367 19.53 18.86 8.04
CA GLU A 367 19.37 17.74 8.99
C GLU A 367 19.41 18.27 10.44
N ASP A 368 20.40 19.10 10.77
CA ASP A 368 20.57 19.70 12.10
C ASP A 368 19.43 20.70 12.44
N ASP A 369 18.97 21.52 11.48
CA ASP A 369 17.87 22.46 11.66
C ASP A 369 16.51 21.75 11.70
N GLY A 370 16.31 20.68 10.93
CA GLY A 370 15.10 19.85 10.96
C GLY A 370 14.85 19.22 12.33
N TYR A 371 15.91 18.90 13.07
CA TYR A 371 15.82 18.46 14.47
C TYR A 371 15.30 19.54 15.43
N ARG A 372 15.54 20.84 15.12
CA ARG A 372 15.09 21.96 15.95
C ARG A 372 13.66 22.37 15.66
N ASP A 373 13.24 22.41 14.38
CA ASP A 373 11.91 22.90 13.98
C ASP A 373 10.79 21.89 14.18
N LEU A 374 11.05 20.59 14.06
CA LEU A 374 10.04 19.55 14.33
C LEU A 374 9.60 19.49 15.78
N GLY A 375 10.45 19.94 16.72
CA GLY A 375 10.08 20.14 18.13
C GLY A 375 9.05 21.27 18.33
N GLY A 376 9.03 22.28 17.45
CA GLY A 376 8.08 23.42 17.49
C GLY A 376 6.72 23.10 16.85
N ILE A 377 6.69 22.29 15.78
CA ILE A 377 5.45 21.96 15.06
C ILE A 377 4.59 20.94 15.85
N ALA A 378 5.22 20.06 16.64
CA ALA A 378 4.50 19.12 17.49
C ALA A 378 3.68 19.80 18.62
N LEU A 379 4.03 21.03 18.99
CA LEU A 379 3.33 21.81 20.01
C LEU A 379 2.14 22.63 19.45
N SER A 380 2.09 22.94 18.15
CA SER A 380 1.01 23.71 17.52
C SER A 380 -0.15 22.87 16.99
N ALA A 381 -0.02 21.54 16.91
CA ALA A 381 -1.09 20.64 16.48
C ALA A 381 -1.92 20.05 17.66
N SER A 382 -1.73 20.59 18.87
CA SER A 382 -2.41 20.13 20.10
C SER A 382 -3.36 21.18 20.68
N ILE A 383 -3.95 22.05 19.80
CA ILE A 383 -5.08 22.93 20.18
C ILE A 383 -6.28 22.63 19.31
#